data_f8573695ebd711521bdd51724d46d32c
#
_entry.id   f8573695ebd711521bdd51724d46d32c
#
_cell.length_a   1.000
_cell.length_b   1.000
_cell.length_c   1.000
_cell.angle_alpha   90.00
_cell.angle_beta   90.00
_cell.angle_gamma   90.00
#
_symmetry.space_group_name_H-M   'P 1'
#
loop_
_entity.id
_entity.type
_entity.pdbx_description
1 polymer ?
#
loop_
_entity_poly.entity_id
_entity_poly.type
_entity_poly.pdbx_seq_one_letter_code
_entity_poly.pdbx_strand_id
1 'polypeptide(L)'
;MTQQPRFFYGWVIVAVAFTMTMVGYALRNTFAVFYPSLVEEFGWARGSTALMFSINIIVYGITAPFAGGLADRFSPRIVFPFGITLMGGAIALCSVASQQWQFFLLYGVAAAVGLSMTGVTTLNTLVARWFVRRRALAFSIFNTGFGFGLLGSPIVQSLISGFGRREAYLTIGIFAIVLLVPLIVVFMRRSPADKGTAPDGIEEPAIAGASSAVPKVSTSWSRTEWTLARALRTRTLWLIFVADFFMMGIAQQVQIAHSVYFFRDAGFTAQTAANVFSFYGVGIIIGYMFAYVSDKVGRERVIVPGCMTAAIGTALLFAIRGPELVWLGAICMFLCGLGMGASVTTFFATVADLFQGRHYGSIMGFVTFGFSLGGAFSPWFVGYLNDITGSYSIALGMVVGALILAALFVAMAAPRKLSPVPGVQQAISRNARGTA
;
A
#
# COMPACT_ATOMS: atom_id res chain seq x y z
N MET A 1 -39.12 -9.77 -18.76
CA MET A 1 -38.19 -10.54 -17.90
C MET A 1 -36.78 -10.37 -18.45
N THR A 2 -36.05 -9.33 -18.03
CA THR A 2 -34.64 -9.12 -18.37
C THR A 2 -33.80 -10.14 -17.61
N GLN A 3 -33.20 -11.08 -18.33
CA GLN A 3 -32.31 -12.07 -17.76
C GLN A 3 -31.16 -11.31 -17.07
N GLN A 4 -31.03 -11.43 -15.75
CA GLN A 4 -29.84 -10.93 -15.04
C GLN A 4 -28.62 -11.61 -15.67
N PRO A 5 -27.62 -10.86 -16.12
CA PRO A 5 -26.42 -11.45 -16.66
C PRO A 5 -25.80 -12.37 -15.59
N ARG A 6 -25.53 -13.63 -15.91
CA ARG A 6 -24.95 -14.65 -15.01
C ARG A 6 -23.61 -14.21 -14.38
N PHE A 7 -22.99 -13.15 -14.91
CA PHE A 7 -21.71 -12.63 -14.47
C PHE A 7 -21.73 -11.10 -14.45
N PHE A 8 -21.46 -10.50 -13.28
CA PHE A 8 -21.37 -9.04 -13.15
C PHE A 8 -20.01 -8.54 -13.61
N TYR A 9 -20.00 -7.66 -14.63
CA TYR A 9 -18.80 -7.13 -15.25
C TYR A 9 -17.87 -6.37 -14.27
N GLY A 10 -18.37 -5.88 -13.16
CA GLY A 10 -17.58 -5.27 -12.09
C GLY A 10 -16.43 -6.16 -11.59
N TRP A 11 -16.59 -7.48 -11.62
CA TRP A 11 -15.50 -8.40 -11.24
C TRP A 11 -14.36 -8.43 -12.26
N VAL A 12 -14.63 -8.17 -13.55
CA VAL A 12 -13.58 -7.95 -14.56
C VAL A 12 -12.78 -6.69 -14.24
N ILE A 13 -13.48 -5.61 -13.84
CA ILE A 13 -12.82 -4.36 -13.40
C ILE A 13 -11.92 -4.62 -12.19
N VAL A 14 -12.37 -5.41 -11.21
CA VAL A 14 -11.57 -5.80 -10.03
C VAL A 14 -10.35 -6.63 -10.43
N ALA A 15 -10.50 -7.58 -11.36
CA ALA A 15 -9.37 -8.39 -11.84
C ALA A 15 -8.33 -7.54 -12.57
N VAL A 16 -8.76 -6.60 -13.42
CA VAL A 16 -7.84 -5.65 -14.08
C VAL A 16 -7.18 -4.73 -13.06
N ALA A 17 -7.92 -4.21 -12.08
CA ALA A 17 -7.38 -3.39 -11.00
C ALA A 17 -6.36 -4.16 -10.14
N PHE A 18 -6.61 -5.44 -9.85
CA PHE A 18 -5.67 -6.34 -9.18
C PHE A 18 -4.36 -6.47 -9.98
N THR A 19 -4.46 -6.75 -11.28
CA THR A 19 -3.28 -6.90 -12.14
C THR A 19 -2.49 -5.58 -12.23
N MET A 20 -3.19 -4.43 -12.33
CA MET A 20 -2.56 -3.10 -12.31
C MET A 20 -1.83 -2.84 -10.99
N THR A 21 -2.46 -3.17 -9.86
CA THR A 21 -1.84 -3.02 -8.53
C THR A 21 -0.64 -3.94 -8.40
N MET A 22 -0.78 -5.21 -8.79
CA MET A 22 0.31 -6.19 -8.74
C MET A 22 1.53 -5.74 -9.54
N VAL A 23 1.35 -5.41 -10.82
CA VAL A 23 2.46 -5.03 -11.69
C VAL A 23 2.99 -3.64 -11.35
N GLY A 24 2.12 -2.65 -11.08
CA GLY A 24 2.54 -1.30 -10.74
C GLY A 24 3.38 -1.23 -9.47
N TYR A 25 2.95 -1.91 -8.41
CA TYR A 25 3.73 -1.96 -7.17
C TYR A 25 4.92 -2.93 -7.25
N ALA A 26 4.86 -3.98 -8.10
CA ALA A 26 6.05 -4.76 -8.41
C ALA A 26 7.13 -3.85 -9.00
N LEU A 27 6.83 -3.09 -10.06
CA LEU A 27 7.79 -2.16 -10.69
C LEU A 27 8.40 -1.16 -9.70
N ARG A 28 7.59 -0.63 -8.77
CA ARG A 28 8.10 0.27 -7.74
C ARG A 28 8.98 -0.45 -6.73
N ASN A 29 8.53 -1.57 -6.21
CA ASN A 29 9.17 -2.25 -5.08
C ASN A 29 10.36 -3.12 -5.51
N THR A 30 10.55 -3.38 -6.82
CA THR A 30 11.76 -3.99 -7.37
C THR A 30 13.00 -3.12 -7.12
N PHE A 31 12.83 -1.85 -6.74
CA PHE A 31 13.93 -1.03 -6.24
C PHE A 31 14.76 -1.78 -5.18
N ALA A 32 14.13 -2.48 -4.26
CA ALA A 32 14.81 -3.27 -3.24
C ALA A 32 15.82 -4.28 -3.82
N VAL A 33 15.49 -4.85 -4.99
CA VAL A 33 16.32 -5.86 -5.68
C VAL A 33 17.40 -5.19 -6.54
N PHE A 34 17.07 -4.08 -7.22
CA PHE A 34 18.04 -3.33 -8.03
C PHE A 34 19.02 -2.51 -7.19
N TYR A 35 18.63 -2.12 -5.98
CA TYR A 35 19.41 -1.24 -5.12
C TYR A 35 20.83 -1.75 -4.85
N PRO A 36 21.05 -3.02 -4.43
CA PRO A 36 22.41 -3.56 -4.28
C PRO A 36 23.20 -3.53 -5.58
N SER A 37 22.57 -3.92 -6.70
CA SER A 37 23.24 -3.95 -8.01
C SER A 37 23.68 -2.55 -8.48
N LEU A 38 22.87 -1.51 -8.20
CA LEU A 38 23.24 -0.12 -8.53
C LEU A 38 24.44 0.35 -7.71
N VAL A 39 24.48 0.07 -6.41
CA VAL A 39 25.59 0.43 -5.53
C VAL A 39 26.87 -0.32 -5.95
N GLU A 40 26.76 -1.62 -6.25
CA GLU A 40 27.90 -2.44 -6.68
C GLU A 40 28.46 -2.01 -8.04
N GLU A 41 27.59 -1.71 -9.02
CA GLU A 41 28.02 -1.35 -10.38
C GLU A 41 28.62 0.06 -10.47
N PHE A 42 28.02 1.03 -9.77
CA PHE A 42 28.39 2.45 -9.89
C PHE A 42 29.24 2.97 -8.74
N GLY A 43 29.40 2.22 -7.65
CA GLY A 43 30.12 2.66 -6.46
C GLY A 43 29.47 3.83 -5.73
N TRP A 44 28.16 4.06 -5.92
CA TRP A 44 27.45 5.16 -5.27
C TRP A 44 27.22 4.88 -3.79
N ALA A 45 27.20 5.95 -2.97
CA ALA A 45 26.82 5.84 -1.57
C ALA A 45 25.39 5.30 -1.42
N ARG A 46 25.16 4.50 -0.37
CA ARG A 46 23.85 3.88 -0.11
C ARG A 46 22.76 4.92 0.12
N GLY A 47 23.07 5.98 0.91
CA GLY A 47 22.13 7.06 1.17
C GLY A 47 21.69 7.77 -0.10
N SER A 48 22.63 8.15 -0.97
CA SER A 48 22.29 8.82 -2.23
C SER A 48 21.52 7.92 -3.21
N THR A 49 21.78 6.62 -3.21
CA THR A 49 21.03 5.67 -4.03
C THR A 49 19.62 5.44 -3.47
N ALA A 50 19.46 5.30 -2.16
CA ALA A 50 18.16 5.18 -1.52
C ALA A 50 17.28 6.44 -1.68
N LEU A 51 17.89 7.61 -1.88
CA LEU A 51 17.20 8.86 -2.18
C LEU A 51 16.31 8.76 -3.43
N MET A 52 16.64 7.90 -4.39
CA MET A 52 15.79 7.63 -5.57
C MET A 52 14.39 7.13 -5.14
N PHE A 53 14.36 6.22 -4.18
CA PHE A 53 13.11 5.69 -3.63
C PHE A 53 12.37 6.73 -2.78
N SER A 54 13.10 7.52 -2.01
CA SER A 54 12.55 8.65 -1.24
C SER A 54 11.88 9.69 -2.14
N ILE A 55 12.55 10.08 -3.25
CA ILE A 55 11.98 10.99 -4.25
C ILE A 55 10.72 10.38 -4.87
N ASN A 56 10.72 9.09 -5.18
CA ASN A 56 9.55 8.40 -5.73
C ASN A 56 8.34 8.52 -4.79
N ILE A 57 8.53 8.36 -3.49
CA ILE A 57 7.43 8.42 -2.52
C ILE A 57 6.87 9.85 -2.39
N ILE A 58 7.74 10.85 -2.29
CA ILE A 58 7.27 12.24 -2.14
C ILE A 58 6.57 12.73 -3.41
N VAL A 59 7.11 12.40 -4.59
CA VAL A 59 6.49 12.75 -5.88
C VAL A 59 5.15 12.04 -6.04
N TYR A 60 5.06 10.75 -5.68
CA TYR A 60 3.79 10.02 -5.66
C TYR A 60 2.77 10.71 -4.75
N GLY A 61 3.16 11.08 -3.53
CA GLY A 61 2.27 11.76 -2.58
C GLY A 61 1.76 13.12 -3.08
N ILE A 62 2.64 13.94 -3.68
CA ILE A 62 2.27 15.24 -4.24
C ILE A 62 1.37 15.09 -5.47
N THR A 63 1.64 14.12 -6.34
CA THR A 63 0.93 13.99 -7.62
C THR A 63 -0.38 13.20 -7.52
N ALA A 64 -0.57 12.37 -6.50
CA ALA A 64 -1.76 11.54 -6.34
C ALA A 64 -3.10 12.32 -6.32
N PRO A 65 -3.25 13.48 -5.64
CA PRO A 65 -4.48 14.26 -5.69
C PRO A 65 -4.81 14.79 -7.11
N PHE A 66 -3.77 15.19 -7.86
CA PHE A 66 -3.94 15.67 -9.25
C PHE A 66 -4.31 14.52 -10.19
N ALA A 67 -3.69 13.36 -10.01
CA ALA A 67 -3.99 12.14 -10.75
C ALA A 67 -5.44 11.68 -10.53
N GLY A 68 -5.94 11.76 -9.29
CA GLY A 68 -7.34 11.50 -8.96
C GLY A 68 -8.29 12.43 -9.72
N GLY A 69 -8.01 13.74 -9.70
CA GLY A 69 -8.79 14.73 -10.47
C GLY A 69 -8.77 14.50 -11.98
N LEU A 70 -7.63 14.03 -12.52
CA LEU A 70 -7.50 13.67 -13.92
C LEU A 70 -8.36 12.44 -14.29
N ALA A 71 -8.36 11.41 -13.43
CA ALA A 71 -9.18 10.21 -13.60
C ALA A 71 -10.69 10.49 -13.47
N ASP A 72 -11.08 11.56 -12.76
CA ASP A 72 -12.47 12.00 -12.70
C ASP A 72 -12.92 12.72 -13.97
N ARG A 73 -12.03 13.47 -14.61
CA ARG A 73 -12.33 14.25 -15.82
C ARG A 73 -12.25 13.41 -17.09
N PHE A 74 -11.22 12.59 -17.21
CA PHE A 74 -10.93 11.81 -18.40
C PHE A 74 -11.32 10.34 -18.24
N SER A 75 -11.44 9.62 -19.37
CA SER A 75 -11.72 8.20 -19.36
C SER A 75 -10.56 7.40 -18.76
N PRO A 76 -10.84 6.40 -17.90
CA PRO A 76 -9.81 5.48 -17.40
C PRO A 76 -9.00 4.80 -18.51
N ARG A 77 -9.59 4.64 -19.70
CA ARG A 77 -8.94 4.09 -20.90
C ARG A 77 -7.87 4.99 -21.52
N ILE A 78 -7.78 6.24 -21.09
CA ILE A 78 -6.75 7.19 -21.54
C ILE A 78 -5.76 7.42 -20.41
N VAL A 79 -6.25 7.70 -19.20
CA VAL A 79 -5.41 8.07 -18.05
C VAL A 79 -4.52 6.92 -17.61
N PHE A 80 -5.09 5.71 -17.49
CA PHE A 80 -4.32 4.56 -17.02
C PHE A 80 -3.27 4.06 -18.01
N PRO A 81 -3.56 3.87 -19.31
CA PRO A 81 -2.53 3.53 -20.28
C PRO A 81 -1.41 4.56 -20.36
N PHE A 82 -1.75 5.86 -20.30
CA PHE A 82 -0.73 6.91 -20.24
C PHE A 82 0.16 6.77 -18.99
N GLY A 83 -0.44 6.57 -17.79
CA GLY A 83 0.30 6.37 -16.55
C GLY A 83 1.20 5.13 -16.58
N ILE A 84 0.69 4.00 -17.13
CA ILE A 84 1.48 2.76 -17.28
C ILE A 84 2.62 2.94 -18.29
N THR A 85 2.36 3.60 -19.43
CA THR A 85 3.39 3.87 -20.44
C THR A 85 4.47 4.78 -19.88
N LEU A 86 4.10 5.81 -19.12
CA LEU A 86 5.04 6.70 -18.46
C LEU A 86 5.88 5.93 -17.42
N MET A 87 5.26 5.14 -16.55
CA MET A 87 5.95 4.37 -15.51
C MET A 87 6.83 3.27 -16.11
N GLY A 88 6.27 2.43 -16.98
CA GLY A 88 6.98 1.33 -17.61
C GLY A 88 8.09 1.82 -18.53
N GLY A 89 7.85 2.91 -19.29
CA GLY A 89 8.85 3.56 -20.13
C GLY A 89 9.99 4.17 -19.31
N ALA A 90 9.69 4.84 -18.21
CA ALA A 90 10.70 5.37 -17.30
C ALA A 90 11.58 4.25 -16.70
N ILE A 91 10.95 3.15 -16.27
CA ILE A 91 11.67 1.96 -15.77
C ILE A 91 12.53 1.35 -16.89
N ALA A 92 11.99 1.18 -18.09
CA ALA A 92 12.76 0.67 -19.23
C ALA A 92 13.95 1.57 -19.59
N LEU A 93 13.78 2.90 -19.54
CA LEU A 93 14.87 3.87 -19.78
C LEU A 93 15.96 3.85 -18.69
N CYS A 94 15.69 3.33 -17.49
CA CYS A 94 16.74 3.07 -16.50
C CYS A 94 17.80 2.05 -17.00
N SER A 95 17.51 1.28 -18.06
CA SER A 95 18.47 0.36 -18.70
C SER A 95 19.66 1.08 -19.31
N VAL A 96 19.45 2.26 -19.87
CA VAL A 96 20.51 3.08 -20.51
C VAL A 96 21.05 4.18 -19.59
N ALA A 97 20.48 4.34 -18.41
CA ALA A 97 20.94 5.33 -17.44
C ALA A 97 22.31 4.92 -16.86
N SER A 98 23.23 5.88 -16.81
CA SER A 98 24.60 5.73 -16.31
C SER A 98 24.95 6.74 -15.20
N GLN A 99 24.15 7.79 -15.05
CA GLN A 99 24.36 8.84 -14.07
C GLN A 99 23.23 8.82 -13.01
N GLN A 100 23.58 9.11 -11.77
CA GLN A 100 22.65 9.06 -10.64
C GLN A 100 21.41 9.97 -10.82
N TRP A 101 21.60 11.20 -11.36
CA TRP A 101 20.50 12.13 -11.60
C TRP A 101 19.48 11.62 -12.62
N GLN A 102 19.90 10.76 -13.57
CA GLN A 102 18.96 10.13 -14.53
C GLN A 102 17.98 9.20 -13.81
N PHE A 103 18.48 8.43 -12.83
CA PHE A 103 17.60 7.59 -11.99
C PHE A 103 16.69 8.43 -11.10
N PHE A 104 17.14 9.59 -10.59
CA PHE A 104 16.25 10.50 -9.86
C PHE A 104 15.09 10.97 -10.75
N LEU A 105 15.35 11.31 -12.01
CA LEU A 105 14.29 11.74 -12.94
C LEU A 105 13.43 10.57 -13.41
N LEU A 106 14.02 9.47 -13.83
CA LEU A 106 13.30 8.34 -14.40
C LEU A 106 12.54 7.57 -13.34
N TYR A 107 13.25 7.02 -12.35
CA TYR A 107 12.63 6.22 -11.29
C TYR A 107 11.95 7.12 -10.24
N GLY A 108 12.63 8.17 -9.78
CA GLY A 108 12.13 9.03 -8.71
C GLY A 108 10.94 9.88 -9.13
N VAL A 109 10.97 10.48 -10.33
CA VAL A 109 9.91 11.41 -10.76
C VAL A 109 8.96 10.76 -11.76
N ALA A 110 9.44 10.35 -12.94
CA ALA A 110 8.57 9.91 -14.03
C ALA A 110 7.78 8.64 -13.66
N ALA A 111 8.44 7.63 -13.08
CA ALA A 111 7.76 6.42 -12.65
C ALA A 111 6.76 6.69 -11.51
N ALA A 112 7.07 7.62 -10.58
CA ALA A 112 6.17 7.99 -9.50
C ALA A 112 4.91 8.70 -10.01
N VAL A 113 5.04 9.63 -10.98
CA VAL A 113 3.90 10.28 -11.64
C VAL A 113 3.04 9.23 -12.35
N GLY A 114 3.65 8.31 -13.09
CA GLY A 114 2.93 7.21 -13.75
C GLY A 114 2.18 6.33 -12.75
N LEU A 115 2.82 5.98 -11.62
CA LEU A 115 2.19 5.19 -10.56
C LEU A 115 1.05 5.95 -9.88
N SER A 116 1.15 7.26 -9.68
CA SER A 116 0.07 8.04 -9.06
C SER A 116 -1.21 8.02 -9.90
N MET A 117 -1.06 8.00 -11.22
CA MET A 117 -2.20 7.91 -12.15
C MET A 117 -2.90 6.55 -12.12
N THR A 118 -2.18 5.47 -11.77
CA THR A 118 -2.64 4.08 -11.86
C THR A 118 -2.70 3.37 -10.51
N GLY A 119 -2.35 4.08 -9.43
CA GLY A 119 -2.22 3.53 -8.09
C GLY A 119 -3.56 3.34 -7.37
N VAL A 120 -3.45 2.87 -6.13
CA VAL A 120 -4.60 2.49 -5.29
C VAL A 120 -5.63 3.61 -5.14
N THR A 121 -5.21 4.86 -5.03
CA THR A 121 -6.13 6.00 -4.85
C THR A 121 -7.08 6.16 -6.04
N THR A 122 -6.55 6.14 -7.26
CA THR A 122 -7.34 6.25 -8.50
C THR A 122 -8.16 5.00 -8.78
N LEU A 123 -7.64 3.82 -8.46
CA LEU A 123 -8.37 2.55 -8.58
C LEU A 123 -9.52 2.45 -7.58
N ASN A 124 -9.33 2.93 -6.34
CA ASN A 124 -10.42 2.99 -5.35
C ASN A 124 -11.61 3.83 -5.85
N THR A 125 -11.35 4.98 -6.45
CA THR A 125 -12.43 5.83 -7.00
C THR A 125 -13.16 5.16 -8.16
N LEU A 126 -12.45 4.44 -9.01
CA LEU A 126 -13.05 3.70 -10.11
C LEU A 126 -13.89 2.51 -9.60
N VAL A 127 -13.32 1.64 -8.77
CA VAL A 127 -14.01 0.45 -8.25
C VAL A 127 -15.22 0.84 -7.38
N ALA A 128 -15.14 1.96 -6.66
CA ALA A 128 -16.26 2.49 -5.87
C ALA A 128 -17.51 2.82 -6.71
N ARG A 129 -17.37 3.09 -8.01
CA ARG A 129 -18.51 3.33 -8.93
C ARG A 129 -19.20 2.04 -9.36
N TRP A 130 -18.48 0.92 -9.35
CA TRP A 130 -18.99 -0.39 -9.74
C TRP A 130 -19.66 -1.14 -8.58
N PHE A 131 -19.20 -0.92 -7.33
CA PHE A 131 -19.61 -1.64 -6.16
C PHE A 131 -20.14 -0.70 -5.07
N VAL A 132 -21.32 -0.97 -4.56
CA VAL A 132 -21.94 -0.28 -3.42
C VAL A 132 -22.00 -1.22 -2.22
N ARG A 133 -22.66 -2.39 -2.37
CA ARG A 133 -22.84 -3.38 -1.29
C ARG A 133 -21.57 -4.20 -1.04
N ARG A 134 -20.85 -4.60 -2.12
CA ARG A 134 -19.65 -5.45 -2.05
C ARG A 134 -18.34 -4.66 -2.18
N ARG A 135 -18.38 -3.34 -1.93
CA ARG A 135 -17.23 -2.44 -2.10
C ARG A 135 -16.01 -2.86 -1.29
N ALA A 136 -16.19 -3.22 -0.01
CA ALA A 136 -15.09 -3.65 0.84
C ALA A 136 -14.40 -4.91 0.32
N LEU A 137 -15.17 -5.89 -0.15
CA LEU A 137 -14.63 -7.11 -0.75
C LEU A 137 -13.86 -6.81 -2.04
N ALA A 138 -14.42 -5.98 -2.93
CA ALA A 138 -13.76 -5.58 -4.16
C ALA A 138 -12.42 -4.86 -3.90
N PHE A 139 -12.40 -3.95 -2.92
CA PHE A 139 -11.18 -3.25 -2.48
C PHE A 139 -10.15 -4.21 -1.89
N SER A 140 -10.57 -5.15 -1.04
CA SER A 140 -9.66 -6.14 -0.46
C SER A 140 -9.00 -6.99 -1.55
N ILE A 141 -9.78 -7.47 -2.53
CA ILE A 141 -9.27 -8.32 -3.60
C ILE A 141 -8.21 -7.57 -4.41
N PHE A 142 -8.48 -6.37 -4.94
CA PHE A 142 -7.48 -5.74 -5.79
C PHE A 142 -6.27 -5.22 -5.01
N ASN A 143 -6.44 -4.83 -3.74
CA ASN A 143 -5.32 -4.41 -2.90
C ASN A 143 -4.35 -5.54 -2.57
N THR A 144 -4.80 -6.82 -2.54
CA THR A 144 -3.86 -7.96 -2.38
C THR A 144 -2.83 -8.02 -3.50
N GLY A 145 -3.09 -7.40 -4.65
CA GLY A 145 -2.12 -7.22 -5.73
C GLY A 145 -0.81 -6.59 -5.27
N PHE A 146 -0.83 -5.72 -4.24
CA PHE A 146 0.41 -5.18 -3.64
C PHE A 146 1.33 -6.29 -3.11
N GLY A 147 0.81 -7.22 -2.32
CA GLY A 147 1.57 -8.35 -1.81
C GLY A 147 2.04 -9.30 -2.92
N PHE A 148 1.16 -9.58 -3.90
CA PHE A 148 1.55 -10.38 -5.08
C PHE A 148 2.65 -9.71 -5.90
N GLY A 149 2.69 -8.38 -5.98
CA GLY A 149 3.78 -7.65 -6.64
C GLY A 149 5.14 -7.91 -5.99
N LEU A 150 5.18 -8.02 -4.67
CA LEU A 150 6.42 -8.33 -3.93
C LEU A 150 6.92 -9.76 -4.16
N LEU A 151 6.01 -10.71 -4.46
CA LEU A 151 6.38 -12.09 -4.84
C LEU A 151 7.16 -12.15 -6.16
N GLY A 152 7.12 -11.09 -6.97
CA GLY A 152 7.91 -10.97 -8.19
C GLY A 152 9.40 -10.72 -7.96
N SER A 153 9.83 -10.39 -6.75
CA SER A 153 11.23 -10.04 -6.45
C SER A 153 12.25 -11.13 -6.83
N PRO A 154 12.02 -12.43 -6.57
CA PRO A 154 12.91 -13.50 -7.04
C PRO A 154 13.04 -13.59 -8.56
N ILE A 155 11.93 -13.33 -9.28
CA ILE A 155 11.91 -13.36 -10.76
C ILE A 155 12.79 -12.23 -11.30
N VAL A 156 12.64 -11.01 -10.74
CA VAL A 156 13.48 -9.87 -11.12
C VAL A 156 14.94 -10.11 -10.80
N GLN A 157 15.24 -10.71 -9.63
CA GLN A 157 16.62 -11.06 -9.30
C GLN A 157 17.21 -12.09 -10.27
N SER A 158 16.43 -13.09 -10.68
CA SER A 158 16.86 -14.06 -11.70
C SER A 158 17.16 -13.40 -13.05
N LEU A 159 16.36 -12.40 -13.45
CA LEU A 159 16.63 -11.61 -14.65
C LEU A 159 17.94 -10.82 -14.53
N ILE A 160 18.18 -10.18 -13.39
CA ILE A 160 19.42 -9.44 -13.13
C ILE A 160 20.63 -10.38 -13.17
N SER A 161 20.54 -11.53 -12.51
CA SER A 161 21.63 -12.50 -12.44
C SER A 161 21.93 -13.19 -13.77
N GLY A 162 20.89 -13.42 -14.60
CA GLY A 162 21.03 -14.13 -15.89
C GLY A 162 21.39 -13.23 -17.07
N PHE A 163 20.83 -12.03 -17.11
CA PHE A 163 20.93 -11.13 -18.26
C PHE A 163 21.56 -9.78 -17.95
N GLY A 164 21.75 -9.49 -16.67
CA GLY A 164 22.26 -8.20 -16.23
C GLY A 164 21.16 -7.19 -15.90
N ARG A 165 21.56 -6.10 -15.24
CA ARG A 165 20.67 -5.03 -14.77
C ARG A 165 19.93 -4.32 -15.92
N ARG A 166 20.64 -4.04 -17.02
CA ARG A 166 20.09 -3.27 -18.15
C ARG A 166 18.92 -4.00 -18.79
N GLU A 167 19.12 -5.26 -19.13
CA GLU A 167 18.13 -6.14 -19.74
C GLU A 167 16.95 -6.40 -18.79
N ALA A 168 17.22 -6.50 -17.48
CA ALA A 168 16.18 -6.64 -16.48
C ALA A 168 15.26 -5.40 -16.44
N TYR A 169 15.81 -4.18 -16.37
CA TYR A 169 15.02 -2.94 -16.42
C TYR A 169 14.20 -2.83 -17.72
N LEU A 170 14.81 -3.11 -18.86
CA LEU A 170 14.14 -3.07 -20.16
C LEU A 170 12.97 -4.07 -20.21
N THR A 171 13.24 -5.31 -19.80
CA THR A 171 12.25 -6.40 -19.83
C THR A 171 11.05 -6.10 -18.94
N ILE A 172 11.26 -5.72 -17.68
CA ILE A 172 10.14 -5.47 -16.75
C ILE A 172 9.33 -4.22 -17.14
N GLY A 173 9.99 -3.18 -17.65
CA GLY A 173 9.31 -1.96 -18.11
C GLY A 173 8.46 -2.21 -19.34
N ILE A 174 8.99 -2.89 -20.36
CA ILE A 174 8.26 -3.26 -21.58
C ILE A 174 7.15 -4.26 -21.25
N PHE A 175 7.43 -5.28 -20.44
CA PHE A 175 6.42 -6.26 -20.02
C PHE A 175 5.21 -5.60 -19.39
N ALA A 176 5.42 -4.61 -18.51
CA ALA A 176 4.31 -3.89 -17.90
C ALA A 176 3.45 -3.14 -18.92
N ILE A 177 4.07 -2.49 -19.91
CA ILE A 177 3.34 -1.77 -20.97
C ILE A 177 2.56 -2.76 -21.85
N VAL A 178 3.23 -3.79 -22.33
CA VAL A 178 2.64 -4.79 -23.25
C VAL A 178 1.50 -5.57 -22.58
N LEU A 179 1.62 -5.86 -21.29
CA LEU A 179 0.58 -6.57 -20.54
C LEU A 179 -0.59 -5.63 -20.17
N LEU A 180 -0.30 -4.49 -19.56
CA LEU A 180 -1.33 -3.68 -18.92
C LEU A 180 -2.06 -2.74 -19.89
N VAL A 181 -1.37 -2.18 -20.89
CA VAL A 181 -2.02 -1.23 -21.81
C VAL A 181 -3.14 -1.88 -22.61
N PRO A 182 -2.95 -3.05 -23.27
CA PRO A 182 -4.05 -3.72 -23.95
C PRO A 182 -5.15 -4.17 -22.99
N LEU A 183 -4.78 -4.70 -21.81
CA LEU A 183 -5.73 -5.15 -20.79
C LEU A 183 -6.66 -3.99 -20.36
N ILE A 184 -6.09 -2.81 -20.11
CA ILE A 184 -6.84 -1.62 -19.70
C ILE A 184 -7.73 -1.12 -20.83
N VAL A 185 -7.19 -0.95 -22.05
CA VAL A 185 -7.94 -0.42 -23.18
C VAL A 185 -9.13 -1.32 -23.54
N VAL A 186 -8.95 -2.63 -23.49
CA VAL A 186 -10.00 -3.60 -23.83
C VAL A 186 -11.06 -3.68 -22.73
N PHE A 187 -10.65 -3.88 -21.48
CA PHE A 187 -11.56 -4.28 -20.40
C PHE A 187 -11.99 -3.13 -19.49
N MET A 188 -11.17 -2.08 -19.31
CA MET A 188 -11.51 -1.03 -18.36
C MET A 188 -12.70 -0.20 -18.86
N ARG A 189 -13.64 0.11 -17.95
CA ARG A 189 -14.83 0.94 -18.20
C ARG A 189 -14.98 1.92 -17.03
N ARG A 190 -15.53 3.09 -17.31
CA ARG A 190 -15.66 4.16 -16.32
C ARG A 190 -16.75 3.87 -15.28
N SER A 191 -17.87 3.31 -15.73
CA SER A 191 -19.04 3.08 -14.89
C SER A 191 -19.85 1.87 -15.35
N PRO A 192 -20.73 1.31 -14.49
CA PRO A 192 -21.67 0.27 -14.88
C PRO A 192 -22.60 0.69 -16.03
N ALA A 193 -22.94 1.98 -16.11
CA ALA A 193 -23.78 2.52 -17.18
C ALA A 193 -23.16 2.32 -18.58
N ASP A 194 -21.82 2.27 -18.71
CA ASP A 194 -21.13 1.99 -19.98
C ASP A 194 -21.43 0.56 -20.50
N LYS A 195 -22.00 -0.30 -19.66
CA LYS A 195 -22.40 -1.68 -19.96
C LYS A 195 -23.92 -1.89 -19.81
N GLY A 196 -24.69 -0.80 -19.61
CA GLY A 196 -26.13 -0.89 -19.40
C GLY A 196 -26.52 -1.64 -18.13
N THR A 197 -25.67 -1.65 -17.10
CA THR A 197 -25.90 -2.34 -15.82
C THR A 197 -25.87 -1.35 -14.67
N ALA A 198 -26.57 -1.69 -13.57
CA ALA A 198 -26.52 -0.94 -12.32
C ALA A 198 -25.30 -1.38 -11.46
N PRO A 199 -24.89 -0.58 -10.46
CA PRO A 199 -23.90 -0.98 -9.48
C PRO A 199 -24.28 -2.31 -8.81
N ASP A 200 -23.29 -3.16 -8.50
CA ASP A 200 -23.47 -4.54 -8.00
C ASP A 200 -24.29 -5.46 -8.93
N GLY A 201 -24.67 -5.02 -10.16
CA GLY A 201 -25.50 -5.75 -11.09
C GLY A 201 -26.99 -5.87 -10.66
N ILE A 202 -27.42 -5.06 -9.72
CA ILE A 202 -28.78 -5.09 -9.17
C ILE A 202 -29.50 -3.84 -9.63
N GLU A 203 -30.51 -4.00 -10.51
CA GLU A 203 -31.46 -2.93 -10.78
C GLU A 203 -32.36 -2.78 -9.54
N GLU A 204 -32.11 -1.77 -8.72
CA GLU A 204 -33.08 -1.39 -7.68
C GLU A 204 -34.28 -0.74 -8.38
N PRO A 205 -35.51 -1.23 -8.15
CA PRO A 205 -36.69 -0.39 -8.33
C PRO A 205 -36.47 0.85 -7.47
N ALA A 206 -36.70 2.03 -8.04
CA ALA A 206 -36.50 3.33 -7.40
C ALA A 206 -37.42 3.48 -6.17
N ILE A 207 -37.08 2.79 -5.09
CA ILE A 207 -37.66 3.04 -3.77
C ILE A 207 -36.67 3.99 -3.09
N ALA A 208 -36.90 5.27 -3.32
CA ALA A 208 -36.32 6.34 -2.53
C ALA A 208 -36.67 6.06 -1.05
N GLY A 209 -35.67 5.66 -0.25
CA GLY A 209 -35.82 5.58 1.20
C GLY A 209 -35.28 4.37 1.93
N ALA A 210 -34.87 3.29 1.26
CA ALA A 210 -34.24 2.17 1.95
C ALA A 210 -32.71 2.35 2.06
N SER A 211 -32.29 3.32 2.87
CA SER A 211 -31.00 3.25 3.53
C SER A 211 -30.99 1.97 4.37
N SER A 212 -30.20 0.97 4.00
CA SER A 212 -29.91 -0.19 4.86
C SER A 212 -29.12 0.27 6.07
N ALA A 213 -29.79 1.01 6.93
CA ALA A 213 -29.30 1.47 8.22
C ALA A 213 -29.27 0.27 9.16
N VAL A 214 -28.15 -0.45 9.20
CA VAL A 214 -27.76 -1.08 10.45
C VAL A 214 -27.82 0.05 11.49
N PRO A 215 -28.57 -0.08 12.62
CA PRO A 215 -28.67 0.95 13.62
C PRO A 215 -27.25 1.29 14.13
N LYS A 216 -26.67 2.37 13.63
CA LYS A 216 -25.39 2.88 14.15
C LYS A 216 -25.73 3.47 15.50
N VAL A 217 -25.11 2.99 16.57
CA VAL A 217 -25.07 3.72 17.84
C VAL A 217 -24.52 5.10 17.50
N SER A 218 -25.42 6.10 17.45
CA SER A 218 -25.07 7.45 17.04
C SER A 218 -24.36 8.14 18.18
N THR A 219 -23.02 8.08 18.18
CA THR A 219 -22.21 8.93 19.02
C THR A 219 -22.28 10.38 18.50
N SER A 220 -22.04 11.36 19.35
CA SER A 220 -21.91 12.78 18.92
C SER A 220 -20.87 12.93 17.79
N TRP A 221 -19.83 12.08 17.82
CA TRP A 221 -18.77 12.03 16.81
C TRP A 221 -19.30 11.60 15.44
N SER A 222 -20.11 10.54 15.35
CA SER A 222 -20.66 10.00 14.09
C SER A 222 -21.73 10.89 13.46
N ARG A 223 -22.35 11.80 14.24
CA ARG A 223 -23.31 12.80 13.74
C ARG A 223 -22.63 14.06 13.20
N THR A 224 -21.35 14.25 13.48
CA THR A 224 -20.62 15.44 13.07
C THR A 224 -20.34 15.40 11.59
N GLU A 225 -20.67 16.45 10.87
CA GLU A 225 -20.21 16.65 9.49
C GLU A 225 -18.75 17.09 9.52
N TRP A 226 -17.86 16.19 9.07
CA TRP A 226 -16.43 16.40 9.11
C TRP A 226 -15.94 17.14 7.87
N THR A 227 -15.33 18.31 8.08
CA THR A 227 -14.49 19.01 7.11
C THR A 227 -13.02 18.87 7.52
N LEU A 228 -12.08 19.06 6.60
CA LEU A 228 -10.64 19.02 6.92
C LEU A 228 -10.30 20.05 8.02
N ALA A 229 -10.81 21.28 7.90
CA ALA A 229 -10.56 22.34 8.88
C ALA A 229 -11.05 21.97 10.29
N ARG A 230 -12.19 21.27 10.39
CA ARG A 230 -12.71 20.79 11.67
C ARG A 230 -11.90 19.61 12.20
N ALA A 231 -11.53 18.69 11.33
CA ALA A 231 -10.71 17.52 11.68
C ALA A 231 -9.32 17.93 12.19
N LEU A 232 -8.67 18.92 11.57
CA LEU A 232 -7.37 19.48 11.99
C LEU A 232 -7.38 20.04 13.43
N ARG A 233 -8.54 20.41 13.96
CA ARG A 233 -8.69 20.87 15.35
C ARG A 233 -8.82 19.71 16.36
N THR A 234 -8.89 18.46 15.90
CA THR A 234 -9.03 17.30 16.77
C THR A 234 -7.69 16.64 17.06
N ARG A 235 -7.46 16.27 18.32
CA ARG A 235 -6.30 15.47 18.72
C ARG A 235 -6.23 14.14 17.97
N THR A 236 -7.39 13.54 17.72
CA THR A 236 -7.51 12.23 17.04
C THR A 236 -6.89 12.24 15.65
N LEU A 237 -7.12 13.30 14.84
CA LEU A 237 -6.53 13.37 13.49
C LEU A 237 -4.99 13.39 13.54
N TRP A 238 -4.43 14.17 14.47
CA TRP A 238 -2.97 14.27 14.63
C TRP A 238 -2.35 12.96 15.12
N LEU A 239 -3.01 12.27 16.06
CA LEU A 239 -2.55 10.95 16.50
C LEU A 239 -2.55 9.93 15.36
N ILE A 240 -3.58 9.92 14.51
CA ILE A 240 -3.68 9.07 13.33
C ILE A 240 -2.63 9.47 12.28
N PHE A 241 -2.43 10.77 12.03
CA PHE A 241 -1.40 11.28 11.12
C PHE A 241 0.02 10.84 11.54
N VAL A 242 0.34 10.99 12.82
CA VAL A 242 1.66 10.58 13.36
C VAL A 242 1.81 9.06 13.37
N ALA A 243 0.73 8.32 13.63
CA ALA A 243 0.76 6.87 13.52
C ALA A 243 1.07 6.41 12.08
N ASP A 244 0.48 7.05 11.07
CA ASP A 244 0.73 6.76 9.65
C ASP A 244 2.18 7.09 9.25
N PHE A 245 2.69 8.24 9.71
CA PHE A 245 4.08 8.65 9.52
C PHE A 245 5.06 7.57 10.01
N PHE A 246 4.85 7.03 11.22
CA PHE A 246 5.73 6.00 11.78
C PHE A 246 5.51 4.63 11.15
N MET A 247 4.26 4.20 10.97
CA MET A 247 3.92 2.85 10.50
C MET A 247 4.22 2.68 9.02
N MET A 248 3.55 3.46 8.17
CA MET A 248 3.68 3.34 6.72
C MET A 248 4.86 4.16 6.19
N GLY A 249 5.10 5.35 6.74
CA GLY A 249 6.16 6.22 6.28
C GLY A 249 7.55 5.72 6.68
N ILE A 250 7.79 5.40 7.93
CA ILE A 250 9.10 4.94 8.38
C ILE A 250 9.22 3.43 8.25
N ALA A 251 8.44 2.68 9.01
CA ALA A 251 8.69 1.24 9.16
C ALA A 251 8.51 0.49 7.85
N GLN A 252 7.39 0.67 7.16
CA GLN A 252 7.13 -0.04 5.91
C GLN A 252 8.12 0.31 4.81
N GLN A 253 8.48 1.59 4.64
CA GLN A 253 9.35 2.00 3.54
C GLN A 253 10.79 1.53 3.76
N VAL A 254 11.28 1.53 5.00
CA VAL A 254 12.58 0.96 5.33
C VAL A 254 12.61 -0.55 5.10
N GLN A 255 11.58 -1.26 5.58
CA GLN A 255 11.45 -2.71 5.35
C GLN A 255 11.43 -3.06 3.86
N ILE A 256 10.75 -2.26 3.02
CA ILE A 256 10.71 -2.50 1.57
C ILE A 256 12.04 -2.14 0.91
N ALA A 257 12.61 -0.98 1.19
CA ALA A 257 13.77 -0.48 0.46
C ALA A 257 15.08 -1.19 0.83
N HIS A 258 15.25 -1.56 2.10
CA HIS A 258 16.55 -1.99 2.63
C HIS A 258 16.65 -3.50 2.95
N SER A 259 15.55 -4.27 2.95
CA SER A 259 15.59 -5.67 3.38
C SER A 259 16.50 -6.54 2.51
N VAL A 260 16.46 -6.41 1.18
CA VAL A 260 17.32 -7.20 0.30
C VAL A 260 18.78 -6.86 0.56
N TYR A 261 19.08 -5.57 0.73
CA TYR A 261 20.45 -5.13 1.01
C TYR A 261 20.95 -5.63 2.37
N PHE A 262 20.11 -5.57 3.40
CA PHE A 262 20.40 -6.12 4.72
C PHE A 262 20.80 -7.61 4.65
N PHE A 263 20.04 -8.43 3.91
CA PHE A 263 20.38 -9.85 3.75
C PHE A 263 21.67 -10.06 2.94
N ARG A 264 21.94 -9.21 1.96
CA ARG A 264 23.21 -9.23 1.21
C ARG A 264 24.42 -8.95 2.13
N ASP A 265 24.31 -7.95 3.01
CA ASP A 265 25.34 -7.64 4.01
C ASP A 265 25.53 -8.76 5.04
N ALA A 266 24.47 -9.52 5.34
CA ALA A 266 24.55 -10.71 6.16
C ALA A 266 25.14 -11.95 5.43
N GLY A 267 25.61 -11.80 4.19
CA GLY A 267 26.28 -12.85 3.42
C GLY A 267 25.34 -13.72 2.57
N PHE A 268 24.06 -13.38 2.45
CA PHE A 268 23.13 -14.12 1.58
C PHE A 268 23.45 -13.85 0.11
N THR A 269 23.27 -14.86 -0.75
CA THR A 269 23.32 -14.64 -2.20
C THR A 269 22.20 -13.69 -2.62
N ALA A 270 22.35 -12.99 -3.74
CA ALA A 270 21.35 -12.07 -4.26
C ALA A 270 19.98 -12.76 -4.44
N GLN A 271 19.99 -13.98 -4.99
CA GLN A 271 18.77 -14.76 -5.20
C GLN A 271 18.12 -15.17 -3.87
N THR A 272 18.91 -15.62 -2.88
CA THR A 272 18.39 -16.00 -1.57
C THR A 272 17.81 -14.78 -0.84
N ALA A 273 18.46 -13.62 -0.91
CA ALA A 273 17.96 -12.38 -0.32
C ALA A 273 16.60 -11.96 -0.93
N ALA A 274 16.47 -12.04 -2.27
CA ALA A 274 15.20 -11.76 -2.96
C ALA A 274 14.10 -12.80 -2.61
N ASN A 275 14.47 -14.09 -2.50
CA ASN A 275 13.54 -15.15 -2.07
C ASN A 275 13.03 -14.88 -0.65
N VAL A 276 13.92 -14.56 0.29
CA VAL A 276 13.56 -14.22 1.68
C VAL A 276 12.67 -12.99 1.71
N PHE A 277 12.99 -11.94 0.95
CA PHE A 277 12.18 -10.73 0.88
C PHE A 277 10.76 -11.01 0.35
N SER A 278 10.58 -11.97 -0.56
CA SER A 278 9.25 -12.31 -1.08
C SER A 278 8.28 -12.80 0.00
N PHE A 279 8.76 -13.37 1.12
CA PHE A 279 7.91 -13.76 2.26
C PHE A 279 7.24 -12.56 2.94
N TYR A 280 7.79 -11.36 2.80
CA TYR A 280 7.09 -10.13 3.18
C TYR A 280 5.78 -9.96 2.41
N GLY A 281 5.81 -10.24 1.10
CA GLY A 281 4.61 -10.23 0.25
C GLY A 281 3.58 -11.28 0.67
N VAL A 282 4.02 -12.51 0.99
CA VAL A 282 3.14 -13.57 1.52
C VAL A 282 2.47 -13.11 2.80
N GLY A 283 3.26 -12.56 3.72
CA GLY A 283 2.74 -12.03 4.98
C GLY A 283 1.69 -10.93 4.76
N ILE A 284 1.94 -9.98 3.86
CA ILE A 284 0.99 -8.91 3.53
C ILE A 284 -0.34 -9.47 3.00
N ILE A 285 -0.30 -10.44 2.08
CA ILE A 285 -1.52 -11.05 1.51
C ILE A 285 -2.36 -11.66 2.62
N ILE A 286 -1.74 -12.43 3.51
CA ILE A 286 -2.43 -13.05 4.64
C ILE A 286 -2.90 -11.98 5.63
N GLY A 287 -2.06 -10.98 5.91
CA GLY A 287 -2.38 -9.86 6.79
C GLY A 287 -3.62 -9.08 6.35
N TYR A 288 -3.81 -8.86 5.06
CA TYR A 288 -5.01 -8.20 4.52
C TYR A 288 -6.32 -8.93 4.86
N MET A 289 -6.28 -10.24 5.04
CA MET A 289 -7.44 -11.01 5.46
C MET A 289 -7.88 -10.68 6.89
N PHE A 290 -6.95 -10.25 7.76
CA PHE A 290 -7.25 -9.86 9.14
C PHE A 290 -8.03 -8.54 9.25
N ALA A 291 -8.09 -7.71 8.18
CA ALA A 291 -8.95 -6.53 8.17
C ALA A 291 -10.42 -6.87 8.45
N TYR A 292 -10.90 -8.02 7.96
CA TYR A 292 -12.25 -8.51 8.25
C TYR A 292 -12.46 -8.82 9.74
N VAL A 293 -11.44 -9.32 10.42
CA VAL A 293 -11.50 -9.57 11.87
C VAL A 293 -11.69 -8.28 12.65
N SER A 294 -11.10 -7.18 12.16
CA SER A 294 -11.19 -5.87 12.80
C SER A 294 -12.62 -5.31 12.86
N ASP A 295 -13.50 -5.71 11.93
CA ASP A 295 -14.92 -5.35 11.93
C ASP A 295 -15.69 -5.97 13.13
N LYS A 296 -15.16 -7.07 13.67
CA LYS A 296 -15.79 -7.82 14.77
C LYS A 296 -15.21 -7.42 16.13
N VAL A 297 -13.89 -7.26 16.23
CA VAL A 297 -13.21 -7.08 17.51
C VAL A 297 -12.86 -5.62 17.84
N GLY A 298 -12.87 -4.77 16.81
CA GLY A 298 -12.45 -3.37 16.90
C GLY A 298 -11.12 -3.09 16.22
N ARG A 299 -10.98 -1.91 15.62
CA ARG A 299 -9.86 -1.53 14.76
C ARG A 299 -8.51 -1.59 15.50
N GLU A 300 -8.43 -0.94 16.65
CA GLU A 300 -7.20 -0.90 17.45
C GLU A 300 -6.72 -2.27 17.91
N ARG A 301 -7.65 -3.23 18.13
CA ARG A 301 -7.34 -4.61 18.52
C ARG A 301 -6.71 -5.45 17.40
N VAL A 302 -6.66 -4.94 16.19
CA VAL A 302 -5.95 -5.56 15.06
C VAL A 302 -4.70 -4.75 14.71
N ILE A 303 -4.77 -3.40 14.70
CA ILE A 303 -3.62 -2.56 14.35
C ILE A 303 -2.50 -2.71 15.38
N VAL A 304 -2.81 -2.64 16.68
CA VAL A 304 -1.77 -2.70 17.72
C VAL A 304 -1.04 -4.04 17.71
N PRO A 305 -1.71 -5.21 17.76
CA PRO A 305 -1.01 -6.50 17.63
C PRO A 305 -0.29 -6.65 16.27
N GLY A 306 -0.85 -6.10 15.18
CA GLY A 306 -0.20 -6.11 13.88
C GLY A 306 1.12 -5.35 13.88
N CYS A 307 1.15 -4.12 14.42
CA CYS A 307 2.40 -3.36 14.59
C CYS A 307 3.40 -4.10 15.50
N MET A 308 2.94 -4.75 16.59
CA MET A 308 3.81 -5.52 17.47
C MET A 308 4.36 -6.78 16.78
N THR A 309 3.56 -7.47 15.96
CA THR A 309 4.02 -8.61 15.15
C THR A 309 5.11 -8.18 14.17
N ALA A 310 4.93 -7.04 13.47
CA ALA A 310 5.94 -6.48 12.58
C ALA A 310 7.20 -6.04 13.36
N ALA A 311 7.04 -5.46 14.55
CA ALA A 311 8.16 -5.07 15.43
C ALA A 311 8.96 -6.29 15.88
N ILE A 312 8.29 -7.37 16.29
CA ILE A 312 8.93 -8.64 16.65
C ILE A 312 9.68 -9.21 15.45
N GLY A 313 9.05 -9.29 14.27
CA GLY A 313 9.70 -9.73 13.04
C GLY A 313 10.96 -8.92 12.73
N THR A 314 10.90 -7.60 12.88
CA THR A 314 12.07 -6.71 12.67
C THR A 314 13.12 -6.90 13.77
N ALA A 315 12.73 -7.07 15.03
CA ALA A 315 13.66 -7.31 16.13
C ALA A 315 14.41 -8.63 15.97
N LEU A 316 13.76 -9.68 15.48
CA LEU A 316 14.41 -10.96 15.22
C LEU A 316 15.49 -10.86 14.12
N LEU A 317 15.45 -9.85 13.24
CA LEU A 317 16.52 -9.62 12.25
C LEU A 317 17.88 -9.32 12.91
N PHE A 318 17.93 -8.81 14.15
CA PHE A 318 19.19 -8.64 14.89
C PHE A 318 19.93 -9.96 15.16
N ALA A 319 19.22 -11.09 15.13
CA ALA A 319 19.84 -12.41 15.33
C ALA A 319 20.49 -12.96 14.06
N ILE A 320 20.22 -12.38 12.89
CA ILE A 320 20.76 -12.85 11.61
C ILE A 320 22.19 -12.36 11.46
N ARG A 321 23.14 -13.30 11.51
CA ARG A 321 24.59 -13.03 11.40
C ARG A 321 25.26 -13.73 10.23
N GLY A 322 24.54 -14.62 9.55
CA GLY A 322 25.10 -15.41 8.45
C GLY A 322 24.03 -16.07 7.59
N PRO A 323 24.43 -16.58 6.40
CA PRO A 323 23.51 -17.15 5.42
C PRO A 323 22.88 -18.48 5.84
N GLU A 324 23.35 -19.13 6.90
CA GLU A 324 22.78 -20.36 7.45
C GLU A 324 21.39 -20.14 8.07
N LEU A 325 21.05 -18.89 8.40
CA LEU A 325 19.79 -18.51 9.03
C LEU A 325 18.71 -18.08 8.02
N VAL A 326 18.71 -18.66 6.80
CA VAL A 326 17.72 -18.35 5.75
C VAL A 326 16.29 -18.53 6.23
N TRP A 327 16.02 -19.64 6.95
CA TRP A 327 14.71 -19.95 7.50
C TRP A 327 14.23 -18.88 8.50
N LEU A 328 15.14 -18.37 9.34
CA LEU A 328 14.82 -17.29 10.28
C LEU A 328 14.52 -16.00 9.52
N GLY A 329 15.32 -15.67 8.50
CA GLY A 329 15.07 -14.53 7.63
C GLY A 329 13.67 -14.58 6.98
N ALA A 330 13.26 -15.74 6.47
CA ALA A 330 11.93 -15.95 5.89
C ALA A 330 10.81 -15.74 6.93
N ILE A 331 10.97 -16.27 8.14
CA ILE A 331 10.01 -16.05 9.25
C ILE A 331 9.95 -14.56 9.62
N CYS A 332 11.09 -13.88 9.75
CA CYS A 332 11.14 -12.46 10.07
C CYS A 332 10.39 -11.63 9.03
N MET A 333 10.66 -11.84 7.73
CA MET A 333 10.00 -11.12 6.66
C MET A 333 8.51 -11.45 6.59
N PHE A 334 8.11 -12.70 6.81
CA PHE A 334 6.72 -13.09 6.91
C PHE A 334 6.00 -12.37 8.06
N LEU A 335 6.58 -12.32 9.27
CA LEU A 335 6.00 -11.62 10.42
C LEU A 335 5.90 -10.12 10.17
N CYS A 336 6.93 -9.50 9.56
CA CYS A 336 6.90 -8.10 9.16
C CYS A 336 5.73 -7.84 8.19
N GLY A 337 5.61 -8.66 7.15
CA GLY A 337 4.53 -8.53 6.16
C GLY A 337 3.14 -8.78 6.76
N LEU A 338 2.97 -9.83 7.59
CA LEU A 338 1.72 -10.17 8.26
C LEU A 338 1.23 -9.01 9.14
N GLY A 339 2.11 -8.49 9.96
CA GLY A 339 1.81 -7.38 10.85
C GLY A 339 1.46 -6.10 10.08
N MET A 340 2.23 -5.77 9.05
CA MET A 340 1.97 -4.61 8.20
C MET A 340 0.68 -4.76 7.39
N GLY A 341 0.42 -5.93 6.80
CA GLY A 341 -0.81 -6.19 6.05
C GLY A 341 -2.05 -6.01 6.92
N ALA A 342 -2.06 -6.60 8.12
CA ALA A 342 -3.17 -6.47 9.06
C ALA A 342 -3.37 -5.02 9.53
N SER A 343 -2.28 -4.29 9.78
CA SER A 343 -2.32 -2.93 10.29
C SER A 343 -2.75 -1.92 9.24
N VAL A 344 -2.17 -1.95 8.04
CA VAL A 344 -2.39 -0.95 6.98
C VAL A 344 -3.83 -0.92 6.51
N THR A 345 -4.40 -2.07 6.16
CA THR A 345 -5.80 -2.14 5.69
C THR A 345 -6.79 -1.73 6.77
N THR A 346 -6.54 -2.16 8.02
CA THR A 346 -7.35 -1.79 9.17
C THR A 346 -7.23 -0.30 9.49
N PHE A 347 -6.05 0.29 9.30
CA PHE A 347 -5.81 1.72 9.50
C PHE A 347 -6.64 2.57 8.53
N PHE A 348 -6.67 2.26 7.24
CA PHE A 348 -7.51 2.97 6.28
C PHE A 348 -9.00 2.86 6.61
N ALA A 349 -9.43 1.68 7.05
CA ALA A 349 -10.80 1.49 7.54
C ALA A 349 -11.09 2.34 8.80
N THR A 350 -10.10 2.49 9.69
CA THR A 350 -10.22 3.36 10.89
C THR A 350 -10.45 4.81 10.52
N VAL A 351 -9.66 5.35 9.56
CA VAL A 351 -9.84 6.73 9.09
C VAL A 351 -11.23 6.92 8.49
N ALA A 352 -11.71 5.95 7.72
CA ALA A 352 -13.04 5.98 7.13
C ALA A 352 -14.16 5.96 8.19
N ASP A 353 -13.99 5.17 9.25
CA ASP A 353 -14.97 5.08 10.34
C ASP A 353 -15.00 6.35 11.21
N LEU A 354 -13.84 7.00 11.40
CA LEU A 354 -13.73 8.21 12.24
C LEU A 354 -14.20 9.47 11.51
N PHE A 355 -13.93 9.61 10.23
CA PHE A 355 -14.13 10.86 9.49
C PHE A 355 -15.05 10.64 8.27
N GLN A 356 -16.24 10.07 8.50
CA GLN A 356 -17.23 9.82 7.45
C GLN A 356 -17.80 11.13 6.87
N GLY A 357 -18.18 11.12 5.59
CA GLY A 357 -18.92 12.22 4.97
C GLY A 357 -18.33 12.73 3.66
N ARG A 358 -18.87 13.85 3.16
CA ARG A 358 -18.55 14.43 1.86
C ARG A 358 -17.06 14.80 1.69
N HIS A 359 -16.38 15.17 2.77
CA HIS A 359 -15.00 15.64 2.76
C HIS A 359 -13.98 14.56 3.19
N TYR A 360 -14.40 13.28 3.27
CA TYR A 360 -13.52 12.16 3.62
C TYR A 360 -12.23 12.12 2.80
N GLY A 361 -12.32 12.34 1.48
CA GLY A 361 -11.15 12.32 0.59
C GLY A 361 -10.06 13.32 0.97
N SER A 362 -10.45 14.55 1.36
CA SER A 362 -9.50 15.58 1.80
C SER A 362 -8.83 15.21 3.12
N ILE A 363 -9.57 14.61 4.05
CA ILE A 363 -9.03 14.18 5.35
C ILE A 363 -8.09 13.00 5.16
N MET A 364 -8.49 12.03 4.34
CA MET A 364 -7.67 10.88 4.00
C MET A 364 -6.37 11.30 3.28
N GLY A 365 -6.46 12.25 2.34
CA GLY A 365 -5.30 12.83 1.67
C GLY A 365 -4.32 13.48 2.64
N PHE A 366 -4.84 14.20 3.65
CA PHE A 366 -3.99 14.77 4.70
C PHE A 366 -3.30 13.68 5.54
N VAL A 367 -4.03 12.64 5.94
CA VAL A 367 -3.43 11.52 6.69
C VAL A 367 -2.34 10.84 5.86
N THR A 368 -2.60 10.52 4.60
CA THR A 368 -1.63 9.90 3.68
C THR A 368 -0.40 10.79 3.41
N PHE A 369 -0.50 12.09 3.63
CA PHE A 369 0.67 12.98 3.59
C PHE A 369 1.68 12.65 4.71
N GLY A 370 1.23 12.15 5.86
CA GLY A 370 2.10 11.62 6.92
C GLY A 370 2.97 10.46 6.41
N PHE A 371 2.36 9.50 5.72
CA PHE A 371 3.08 8.44 5.01
C PHE A 371 4.14 8.99 4.05
N SER A 372 3.78 9.98 3.23
CA SER A 372 4.69 10.53 2.22
C SER A 372 5.89 11.24 2.85
N LEU A 373 5.70 11.98 3.95
CA LEU A 373 6.79 12.62 4.69
C LEU A 373 7.75 11.60 5.30
N GLY A 374 7.22 10.60 6.01
CA GLY A 374 8.05 9.55 6.59
C GLY A 374 8.79 8.74 5.53
N GLY A 375 8.09 8.38 4.45
CA GLY A 375 8.65 7.60 3.35
C GLY A 375 9.63 8.35 2.46
N ALA A 376 9.54 9.67 2.39
CA ALA A 376 10.53 10.50 1.72
C ALA A 376 11.83 10.58 2.53
N PHE A 377 11.72 10.60 3.87
CA PHE A 377 12.87 10.72 4.75
C PHE A 377 13.57 9.38 5.03
N SER A 378 12.80 8.34 5.36
CA SER A 378 13.34 7.15 6.01
C SER A 378 14.28 6.29 5.15
N PRO A 379 14.05 6.01 3.85
CA PRO A 379 14.98 5.20 3.08
C PRO A 379 16.33 5.89 2.86
N TRP A 380 16.30 7.18 2.56
CA TRP A 380 17.51 7.99 2.46
C TRP A 380 18.30 8.00 3.78
N PHE A 381 17.62 8.28 4.88
CA PHE A 381 18.26 8.41 6.18
C PHE A 381 18.88 7.09 6.66
N VAL A 382 18.21 5.96 6.42
CA VAL A 382 18.76 4.62 6.73
C VAL A 382 19.97 4.30 5.86
N GLY A 383 19.94 4.64 4.56
CA GLY A 383 21.09 4.49 3.69
C GLY A 383 22.28 5.32 4.17
N TYR A 384 22.05 6.58 4.53
CA TYR A 384 23.07 7.47 5.09
C TYR A 384 23.63 6.95 6.42
N LEU A 385 22.78 6.48 7.33
CA LEU A 385 23.24 5.87 8.57
C LEU A 385 24.14 4.65 8.32
N ASN A 386 23.78 3.84 7.33
CA ASN A 386 24.62 2.69 6.97
C ASN A 386 25.95 3.12 6.36
N ASP A 387 25.99 4.19 5.54
CA ASP A 387 27.23 4.72 4.96
C ASP A 387 28.23 5.18 6.05
N ILE A 388 27.76 5.73 7.17
CA ILE A 388 28.62 6.23 8.25
C ILE A 388 28.91 5.20 9.35
N THR A 389 28.03 4.21 9.57
CA THR A 389 28.17 3.24 10.66
C THR A 389 28.59 1.85 10.19
N GLY A 390 28.44 1.55 8.90
CA GLY A 390 28.63 0.22 8.34
C GLY A 390 27.64 -0.84 8.81
N SER A 391 26.53 -0.44 9.48
CA SER A 391 25.59 -1.37 10.12
C SER A 391 24.14 -0.95 9.97
N TYR A 392 23.25 -1.93 9.84
CA TYR A 392 21.80 -1.73 9.88
C TYR A 392 21.20 -1.75 11.31
N SER A 393 22.01 -1.93 12.35
CA SER A 393 21.49 -2.05 13.72
C SER A 393 20.67 -0.85 14.17
N ILE A 394 21.14 0.37 13.90
CA ILE A 394 20.40 1.61 14.22
C ILE A 394 19.10 1.67 13.42
N ALA A 395 19.14 1.32 12.15
CA ALA A 395 17.98 1.31 11.28
C ALA A 395 16.91 0.31 11.74
N LEU A 396 17.30 -0.90 12.11
CA LEU A 396 16.38 -1.90 12.67
C LEU A 396 15.75 -1.39 13.98
N GLY A 397 16.57 -0.80 14.88
CA GLY A 397 16.07 -0.16 16.10
C GLY A 397 15.08 0.96 15.83
N MET A 398 15.34 1.79 14.83
CA MET A 398 14.43 2.86 14.38
C MET A 398 13.09 2.28 13.88
N VAL A 399 13.11 1.21 13.10
CA VAL A 399 11.88 0.55 12.60
C VAL A 399 11.08 -0.04 13.75
N VAL A 400 11.73 -0.73 14.70
CA VAL A 400 11.06 -1.28 15.90
C VAL A 400 10.44 -0.15 16.71
N GLY A 401 11.19 0.91 16.99
CA GLY A 401 10.71 2.09 17.71
C GLY A 401 9.52 2.76 17.00
N ALA A 402 9.60 2.91 15.67
CA ALA A 402 8.52 3.48 14.86
C ALA A 402 7.23 2.64 14.95
N LEU A 403 7.32 1.32 14.89
CA LEU A 403 6.16 0.43 15.03
C LEU A 403 5.53 0.48 16.42
N ILE A 404 6.35 0.55 17.48
CA ILE A 404 5.87 0.71 18.85
C ILE A 404 5.17 2.08 19.02
N LEU A 405 5.76 3.15 18.51
CA LEU A 405 5.16 4.48 18.54
C LEU A 405 3.85 4.52 17.75
N ALA A 406 3.81 3.93 16.57
CA ALA A 406 2.58 3.82 15.77
C ALA A 406 1.47 3.10 16.54
N ALA A 407 1.78 1.95 17.17
CA ALA A 407 0.83 1.22 18.00
C ALA A 407 0.32 2.07 19.17
N LEU A 408 1.21 2.81 19.85
CA LEU A 408 0.87 3.70 20.95
C LEU A 408 -0.06 4.84 20.48
N PHE A 409 0.25 5.51 19.38
CA PHE A 409 -0.57 6.61 18.85
C PHE A 409 -1.95 6.12 18.41
N VAL A 410 -2.07 4.94 17.78
CA VAL A 410 -3.36 4.35 17.46
C VAL A 410 -4.16 4.00 18.73
N ALA A 411 -3.50 3.42 19.74
CA ALA A 411 -4.15 3.11 21.00
C ALA A 411 -4.64 4.38 21.73
N MET A 412 -3.85 5.46 21.69
CA MET A 412 -4.22 6.77 22.26
C MET A 412 -5.36 7.45 21.49
N ALA A 413 -5.45 7.26 20.17
CA ALA A 413 -6.56 7.75 19.36
C ALA A 413 -7.89 7.06 19.72
N ALA A 414 -7.82 5.86 20.33
CA ALA A 414 -8.93 5.06 20.82
C ALA A 414 -10.16 5.04 19.89
N PRO A 415 -10.01 4.67 18.61
CA PRO A 415 -11.07 4.77 17.59
C PRO A 415 -12.33 4.00 17.97
N ARG A 416 -12.20 2.90 18.72
CA ARG A 416 -13.35 2.11 19.22
C ARG A 416 -14.28 2.90 20.15
N LYS A 417 -13.74 3.86 20.89
CA LYS A 417 -14.54 4.69 21.80
C LYS A 417 -15.31 5.78 21.06
N LEU A 418 -14.74 6.27 19.96
CA LEU A 418 -15.31 7.36 19.17
C LEU A 418 -16.32 6.86 18.13
N SER A 419 -15.97 5.79 17.40
CA SER A 419 -16.81 5.17 16.37
C SER A 419 -16.75 3.64 16.49
N PRO A 420 -17.59 3.03 17.35
CA PRO A 420 -17.60 1.58 17.54
C PRO A 420 -18.03 0.86 16.26
N VAL A 421 -17.30 -0.18 15.87
CA VAL A 421 -17.62 -1.02 14.70
C VAL A 421 -18.86 -1.89 14.94
N PRO A 422 -19.56 -2.35 13.88
CA PRO A 422 -20.83 -3.08 14.02
C PRO A 422 -20.80 -4.28 14.96
N GLY A 423 -19.74 -5.07 14.95
CA GLY A 423 -19.60 -6.23 15.85
C GLY A 423 -19.51 -5.84 17.33
N VAL A 424 -18.80 -4.76 17.63
CA VAL A 424 -18.71 -4.22 19.01
C VAL A 424 -20.04 -3.61 19.44
N GLN A 425 -20.76 -2.94 18.54
CA GLN A 425 -22.10 -2.39 18.83
C GLN A 425 -23.10 -3.48 19.21
N GLN A 426 -23.10 -4.61 18.47
CA GLN A 426 -23.95 -5.76 18.79
C GLN A 426 -23.62 -6.38 20.16
N ALA A 427 -22.34 -6.48 20.52
CA ALA A 427 -21.91 -6.98 21.81
C ALA A 427 -22.39 -6.06 22.96
N ILE A 428 -22.24 -4.73 22.80
CA ILE A 428 -22.72 -3.75 23.77
C ILE A 428 -24.25 -3.85 23.95
N SER A 429 -25.00 -3.96 22.87
CA SER A 429 -26.47 -4.06 22.92
C SER A 429 -26.96 -5.37 23.55
N ARG A 430 -26.24 -6.48 23.38
CA ARG A 430 -26.55 -7.77 24.04
C ARG A 430 -26.32 -7.69 25.54
N ASN A 431 -25.18 -7.13 25.97
CA ASN A 431 -24.90 -6.96 27.40
C ASN A 431 -25.90 -6.06 28.11
N ALA A 432 -26.32 -4.96 27.45
CA ALA A 432 -27.32 -4.05 27.99
C ALA A 432 -28.74 -4.71 28.14
N ARG A 433 -29.04 -5.70 27.31
CA ARG A 433 -30.33 -6.48 27.41
C ARG A 433 -30.24 -7.64 28.41
N GLY A 434 -29.04 -8.13 28.71
CA GLY A 434 -28.82 -9.21 29.69
C GLY A 434 -28.73 -8.72 31.13
N THR A 435 -28.66 -7.40 31.35
CA THR A 435 -28.63 -6.74 32.68
C THR A 435 -29.95 -6.05 33.05
N ALA A 436 -30.96 -6.13 32.19
CA ALA A 436 -32.35 -5.68 32.40
C ALA A 436 -33.28 -6.89 32.56
#